data_419fafeb21679351fa1318e05199d83c
#
_entry.id   419fafeb21679351fa1318e05199d83c
#
_cell.length_a   1.000
_cell.length_b   1.000
_cell.length_c   1.000
_cell.angle_alpha   90.00
_cell.angle_beta   90.00
_cell.angle_gamma   90.00
#
_symmetry.space_group_name_H-M   'P 1'
#
loop_
_entity.id
_entity.type
_entity.pdbx_description
1 polymer ?
#
loop_
_entity_poly.entity_id
_entity_poly.type
_entity_poly.pdbx_seq_one_letter_code
_entity_poly.pdbx_strand_id
1 'polypeptide(L)'
;KFLKKVKKHPLNNKKLFSYICDASNEDEVSNFFKQINKKTKKIDSLINNVGIAGPTGTIEKLNSKDWEKTFKTNVISHFYFTKLAIPLIKKNKGGSIINFSSGAGIMGFPLRSPYAASKWAVVGVSKTLAMELGKFKIRVNVICPGTIKGDRMVRVIRDKSKFLKVSKKKIEKEFISMASMNCWIFEDDIGKMCSFLISDEAARISGQVIGVDGNAIRLD
;
A
#
# COMPACT_ATOMS: atom_id res chain seq x y z
N LYS A 1 -5.94 2.12 18.77
CA LYS A 1 -4.58 2.76 18.85
C LYS A 1 -4.39 3.81 17.75
N PHE A 2 -4.70 3.53 16.48
CA PHE A 2 -4.53 4.46 15.35
C PHE A 2 -5.32 5.76 15.53
N LEU A 3 -6.64 5.69 15.79
CA LEU A 3 -7.48 6.87 16.01
C LEU A 3 -7.02 7.74 17.18
N LYS A 4 -6.39 7.15 18.23
CA LYS A 4 -5.80 7.92 19.34
C LYS A 4 -4.54 8.68 18.91
N LYS A 5 -3.70 8.10 18.02
CA LYS A 5 -2.53 8.79 17.45
C LYS A 5 -2.96 9.94 16.54
N VAL A 6 -3.95 9.70 15.68
CA VAL A 6 -4.52 10.69 14.77
C VAL A 6 -5.11 11.89 15.54
N LYS A 7 -5.85 11.65 16.63
CA LYS A 7 -6.41 12.71 17.49
C LYS A 7 -5.36 13.59 18.20
N LYS A 8 -4.14 13.08 18.36
CA LYS A 8 -3.02 13.80 18.99
C LYS A 8 -2.12 14.54 17.98
N HIS A 9 -2.37 14.40 16.67
CA HIS A 9 -1.56 15.05 15.67
C HIS A 9 -1.84 16.57 15.63
N PRO A 10 -0.82 17.44 15.49
CA PRO A 10 -0.98 18.89 15.47
C PRO A 10 -1.94 19.41 14.39
N LEU A 11 -2.10 18.68 13.28
CA LEU A 11 -3.06 18.99 12.21
C LEU A 11 -4.51 18.63 12.56
N ASN A 12 -4.82 18.28 13.80
CA ASN A 12 -6.15 17.87 14.25
C ASN A 12 -7.16 19.04 14.35
N ASN A 13 -6.85 20.18 13.75
CA ASN A 13 -7.73 21.32 13.70
C ASN A 13 -8.74 21.20 12.56
N LYS A 14 -9.94 20.68 12.86
CA LYS A 14 -11.20 20.82 12.09
C LYS A 14 -11.29 20.19 10.69
N LYS A 15 -10.21 19.59 10.11
CA LYS A 15 -10.19 19.09 8.73
C LYS A 15 -9.97 17.58 8.59
N LEU A 16 -9.78 16.85 9.70
CA LEU A 16 -9.56 15.40 9.66
C LEU A 16 -10.87 14.66 9.93
N PHE A 17 -11.27 13.83 8.98
CA PHE A 17 -12.40 12.93 9.12
C PHE A 17 -11.92 11.48 9.13
N SER A 18 -12.43 10.70 10.07
CA SER A 18 -12.11 9.28 10.18
C SER A 18 -13.39 8.45 10.19
N TYR A 19 -13.35 7.33 9.46
CA TYR A 19 -14.43 6.36 9.39
C TYR A 19 -13.88 4.96 9.60
N ILE A 20 -14.68 4.10 10.25
CA ILE A 20 -14.40 2.68 10.32
C ILE A 20 -15.09 2.05 9.10
N CYS A 21 -14.31 1.33 8.29
CA CYS A 21 -14.77 0.70 7.06
C CYS A 21 -13.91 -0.53 6.79
N ASP A 22 -14.53 -1.68 6.53
CA ASP A 22 -13.82 -2.81 5.94
C ASP A 22 -13.62 -2.53 4.44
N ALA A 23 -12.39 -2.21 4.08
CA ALA A 23 -12.03 -1.88 2.71
C ALA A 23 -12.23 -3.04 1.72
N SER A 24 -12.37 -4.27 2.21
CA SER A 24 -12.65 -5.46 1.40
C SER A 24 -14.15 -5.73 1.19
N ASN A 25 -15.02 -4.91 1.79
CA ASN A 25 -16.47 -4.98 1.65
C ASN A 25 -16.95 -3.82 0.77
N GLU A 26 -17.50 -4.13 -0.43
CA GLU A 26 -17.92 -3.11 -1.40
C GLU A 26 -19.05 -2.21 -0.87
N ASP A 27 -20.00 -2.76 -0.10
CA ASP A 27 -21.11 -1.98 0.46
C ASP A 27 -20.62 -0.98 1.51
N GLU A 28 -19.68 -1.39 2.38
CA GLU A 28 -19.08 -0.50 3.36
C GLU A 28 -18.29 0.61 2.69
N VAL A 29 -17.53 0.30 1.63
CA VAL A 29 -16.80 1.31 0.84
C VAL A 29 -17.78 2.25 0.14
N SER A 30 -18.87 1.74 -0.43
CA SER A 30 -19.93 2.56 -1.03
C SER A 30 -20.57 3.51 -0.01
N ASN A 31 -20.87 3.02 1.18
CA ASN A 31 -21.41 3.82 2.27
C ASN A 31 -20.40 4.88 2.76
N PHE A 32 -19.12 4.54 2.84
CA PHE A 32 -18.06 5.50 3.11
C PHE A 32 -18.07 6.64 2.09
N PHE A 33 -18.12 6.37 0.79
CA PHE A 33 -18.15 7.40 -0.24
C PHE A 33 -19.45 8.21 -0.25
N LYS A 34 -20.60 7.64 0.14
CA LYS A 34 -21.82 8.41 0.39
C LYS A 34 -21.59 9.47 1.47
N GLN A 35 -20.85 9.14 2.55
CA GLN A 35 -20.51 10.12 3.61
C GLN A 35 -19.50 11.16 3.10
N ILE A 36 -18.50 10.77 2.33
CA ILE A 36 -17.56 11.71 1.71
C ILE A 36 -18.28 12.70 0.80
N ASN A 37 -19.21 12.24 -0.04
CA ASN A 37 -19.98 13.08 -0.97
C ASN A 37 -20.88 14.13 -0.28
N LYS A 38 -21.25 13.91 0.99
CA LYS A 38 -21.94 14.92 1.80
C LYS A 38 -21.00 16.05 2.24
N LYS A 39 -19.69 15.78 2.35
CA LYS A 39 -18.68 16.72 2.87
C LYS A 39 -17.91 17.45 1.78
N THR A 40 -17.65 16.78 0.66
CA THR A 40 -16.93 17.36 -0.47
C THR A 40 -17.45 16.84 -1.80
N LYS A 41 -17.36 17.68 -2.82
CA LYS A 41 -17.74 17.32 -4.20
C LYS A 41 -16.54 16.96 -5.07
N LYS A 42 -15.33 17.15 -4.56
CA LYS A 42 -14.06 16.86 -5.23
C LYS A 42 -13.02 16.40 -4.23
N ILE A 43 -12.05 15.64 -4.69
CA ILE A 43 -10.85 15.25 -3.93
C ILE A 43 -9.61 15.43 -4.82
N ASP A 44 -8.49 15.76 -4.21
CA ASP A 44 -7.23 16.03 -4.91
C ASP A 44 -6.43 14.74 -5.10
N SER A 45 -6.50 13.83 -4.13
CA SER A 45 -5.70 12.62 -4.18
C SER A 45 -6.35 11.45 -3.44
N LEU A 46 -6.04 10.23 -3.92
CA LEU A 46 -6.36 8.98 -3.25
C LEU A 46 -5.06 8.24 -2.91
N ILE A 47 -4.95 7.78 -1.67
CA ILE A 47 -3.84 6.92 -1.24
C ILE A 47 -4.40 5.57 -0.79
N ASN A 48 -4.20 4.53 -1.60
CA ASN A 48 -4.59 3.15 -1.32
C ASN A 48 -3.47 2.43 -0.57
N ASN A 49 -3.53 2.41 0.76
CA ASN A 49 -2.51 1.80 1.63
C ASN A 49 -3.01 0.53 2.35
N VAL A 50 -4.28 0.17 2.22
CA VAL A 50 -4.83 -1.01 2.88
C VAL A 50 -4.17 -2.28 2.34
N GLY A 51 -3.83 -3.20 3.24
CA GLY A 51 -3.29 -4.49 2.85
C GLY A 51 -2.86 -5.35 4.04
N ILE A 52 -2.92 -6.65 3.85
CA ILE A 52 -2.48 -7.67 4.81
C ILE A 52 -1.25 -8.41 4.29
N ALA A 53 -0.50 -8.98 5.22
CA ALA A 53 0.68 -9.76 4.89
C ALA A 53 0.34 -11.11 4.22
N GLY A 54 -0.86 -11.63 4.43
CA GLY A 54 -1.21 -12.99 4.03
C GLY A 54 -0.45 -14.07 4.80
N PRO A 55 -0.65 -15.34 4.46
CA PRO A 55 -0.01 -16.48 5.11
C PRO A 55 1.48 -16.58 4.72
N THR A 56 2.22 -17.36 5.52
CA THR A 56 3.61 -17.76 5.25
C THR A 56 3.68 -19.26 5.09
N GLY A 57 4.19 -19.74 3.94
CA GLY A 57 4.34 -21.17 3.66
C GLY A 57 4.66 -21.44 2.20
N THR A 58 5.03 -22.67 1.89
CA THR A 58 5.16 -23.15 0.52
C THR A 58 3.76 -23.27 -0.13
N ILE A 59 3.67 -23.05 -1.44
CA ILE A 59 2.39 -22.87 -2.13
C ILE A 59 1.44 -24.07 -1.95
N GLU A 60 1.97 -25.29 -1.92
CA GLU A 60 1.19 -26.52 -1.75
C GLU A 60 0.59 -26.68 -0.33
N LYS A 61 1.06 -25.88 0.65
CA LYS A 61 0.59 -25.91 2.04
C LYS A 61 -0.34 -24.73 2.37
N LEU A 62 -0.55 -23.81 1.44
CA LEU A 62 -1.38 -22.64 1.69
C LEU A 62 -2.86 -22.96 1.50
N ASN A 63 -3.69 -22.37 2.36
CA ASN A 63 -5.13 -22.48 2.28
C ASN A 63 -5.68 -21.52 1.22
N SER A 64 -6.58 -21.99 0.35
CA SER A 64 -7.22 -21.18 -0.70
C SER A 64 -7.98 -19.97 -0.15
N LYS A 65 -8.67 -20.13 1.00
CA LYS A 65 -9.38 -19.00 1.65
C LYS A 65 -8.43 -17.88 2.08
N ASP A 66 -7.24 -18.22 2.55
CA ASP A 66 -6.22 -17.22 2.91
C ASP A 66 -5.63 -16.54 1.68
N TRP A 67 -5.48 -17.28 0.57
CA TRP A 67 -5.11 -16.74 -0.72
C TRP A 67 -6.14 -15.70 -1.20
N GLU A 68 -7.39 -16.09 -1.30
CA GLU A 68 -8.51 -15.23 -1.71
C GLU A 68 -8.65 -13.99 -0.82
N LYS A 69 -8.59 -14.18 0.51
CA LYS A 69 -8.62 -13.08 1.47
C LYS A 69 -7.48 -12.09 1.25
N THR A 70 -6.28 -12.59 0.91
CA THR A 70 -5.13 -11.73 0.63
C THR A 70 -5.38 -10.88 -0.61
N PHE A 71 -5.88 -11.47 -1.68
CA PHE A 71 -6.25 -10.76 -2.90
C PHE A 71 -7.39 -9.77 -2.69
N LYS A 72 -8.44 -10.20 -2.02
CA LYS A 72 -9.59 -9.35 -1.70
C LYS A 72 -9.16 -8.10 -0.94
N THR A 73 -8.29 -8.26 0.07
CA THR A 73 -7.83 -7.14 0.88
C THR A 73 -6.78 -6.28 0.18
N ASN A 74 -5.86 -6.86 -0.59
CA ASN A 74 -4.72 -6.13 -1.15
C ASN A 74 -4.98 -5.54 -2.54
N VAL A 75 -5.93 -6.10 -3.30
CA VAL A 75 -6.19 -5.72 -4.70
C VAL A 75 -7.61 -5.19 -4.86
N ILE A 76 -8.62 -5.99 -4.50
CA ILE A 76 -10.02 -5.64 -4.74
C ILE A 76 -10.42 -4.42 -3.91
N SER A 77 -9.90 -4.26 -2.70
CA SER A 77 -10.12 -3.05 -1.91
C SER A 77 -9.64 -1.79 -2.64
N HIS A 78 -8.45 -1.83 -3.24
CA HIS A 78 -7.93 -0.70 -4.03
C HIS A 78 -8.82 -0.38 -5.22
N PHE A 79 -9.36 -1.42 -5.88
CA PHE A 79 -10.33 -1.24 -6.97
C PHE A 79 -11.59 -0.52 -6.48
N TYR A 80 -12.20 -0.93 -5.38
CA TYR A 80 -13.43 -0.31 -4.85
C TYR A 80 -13.23 1.18 -4.56
N PHE A 81 -12.17 1.53 -3.85
CA PHE A 81 -11.85 2.93 -3.56
C PHE A 81 -11.53 3.73 -4.81
N THR A 82 -10.76 3.18 -5.73
CA THR A 82 -10.36 3.86 -6.97
C THR A 82 -11.57 4.13 -7.86
N LYS A 83 -12.45 3.13 -8.06
CA LYS A 83 -13.70 3.24 -8.82
C LYS A 83 -14.54 4.43 -8.36
N LEU A 84 -14.69 4.59 -7.04
CA LEU A 84 -15.53 5.65 -6.47
C LEU A 84 -14.82 7.00 -6.32
N ALA A 85 -13.49 7.00 -6.23
CA ALA A 85 -12.69 8.23 -6.13
C ALA A 85 -12.49 8.93 -7.49
N ILE A 86 -12.32 8.19 -8.58
CA ILE A 86 -12.05 8.75 -9.91
C ILE A 86 -13.06 9.85 -10.31
N PRO A 87 -14.39 9.69 -10.16
CA PRO A 87 -15.33 10.76 -10.52
C PRO A 87 -15.11 12.05 -9.71
N LEU A 88 -14.70 11.94 -8.44
CA LEU A 88 -14.43 13.09 -7.58
C LEU A 88 -13.11 13.77 -7.93
N ILE A 89 -12.08 12.99 -8.33
CA ILE A 89 -10.80 13.52 -8.79
C ILE A 89 -10.97 14.22 -10.14
N LYS A 90 -11.77 13.65 -11.04
CA LYS A 90 -12.11 14.31 -12.33
C LYS A 90 -12.79 15.66 -12.13
N LYS A 91 -13.70 15.79 -11.13
CA LYS A 91 -14.33 17.08 -10.78
C LYS A 91 -13.31 18.10 -10.25
N ASN A 92 -12.19 17.66 -9.75
CA ASN A 92 -11.07 18.52 -9.35
C ASN A 92 -10.20 18.97 -10.54
N LYS A 93 -10.51 18.55 -11.79
CA LYS A 93 -9.75 18.81 -13.02
C LYS A 93 -8.33 18.23 -13.02
N GLY A 94 -8.10 17.18 -12.26
CA GLY A 94 -6.83 16.47 -12.12
C GLY A 94 -6.53 16.07 -10.68
N GLY A 95 -5.46 15.32 -10.48
CA GLY A 95 -5.05 14.87 -9.15
C GLY A 95 -4.06 13.71 -9.17
N SER A 96 -3.94 13.02 -8.04
CA SER A 96 -2.97 11.94 -7.88
C SER A 96 -3.59 10.71 -7.20
N ILE A 97 -3.26 9.52 -7.72
CA ILE A 97 -3.57 8.25 -7.07
C ILE A 97 -2.25 7.58 -6.72
N ILE A 98 -2.08 7.19 -5.46
CA ILE A 98 -0.93 6.43 -4.99
C ILE A 98 -1.42 5.07 -4.51
N ASN A 99 -0.89 4.01 -5.11
CA ASN A 99 -1.16 2.65 -4.71
C ASN A 99 0.06 2.06 -4.01
N PHE A 100 -0.16 1.41 -2.87
CA PHE A 100 0.92 0.75 -2.13
C PHE A 100 1.10 -0.69 -2.59
N SER A 101 2.23 -0.94 -3.25
CA SER A 101 2.75 -2.27 -3.47
C SER A 101 3.74 -2.68 -2.36
N SER A 102 4.87 -3.23 -2.70
CA SER A 102 5.95 -3.71 -1.82
C SER A 102 7.16 -4.05 -2.68
N GLY A 103 8.34 -4.23 -2.11
CA GLY A 103 9.43 -4.94 -2.78
C GLY A 103 9.00 -6.31 -3.32
N ALA A 104 8.09 -7.02 -2.63
CA ALA A 104 7.49 -8.26 -3.12
C ALA A 104 6.60 -8.10 -4.38
N GLY A 105 6.30 -6.91 -4.82
CA GLY A 105 5.57 -6.62 -6.07
C GLY A 105 6.46 -6.28 -7.26
N ILE A 106 7.78 -6.36 -7.08
CA ILE A 106 8.77 -6.11 -8.13
C ILE A 106 9.86 -7.20 -8.18
N MET A 107 9.84 -8.13 -7.21
CA MET A 107 10.75 -9.27 -7.16
C MET A 107 10.04 -10.51 -6.62
N GLY A 108 10.63 -11.70 -6.79
CA GLY A 108 10.17 -12.94 -6.16
C GLY A 108 10.29 -12.86 -4.63
N PHE A 109 9.29 -13.41 -3.91
CA PHE A 109 9.28 -13.37 -2.45
C PHE A 109 8.93 -14.74 -1.88
N PRO A 110 9.92 -15.58 -1.60
CA PRO A 110 9.71 -16.97 -1.15
C PRO A 110 8.81 -17.07 0.08
N LEU A 111 7.98 -18.11 0.14
CA LEU A 111 7.03 -18.40 1.21
C LEU A 111 5.86 -17.39 1.33
N ARG A 112 5.71 -16.48 0.39
CA ARG A 112 4.75 -15.39 0.43
C ARG A 112 4.01 -15.21 -0.90
N SER A 113 3.77 -16.31 -1.62
CA SER A 113 3.20 -16.28 -2.96
C SER A 113 1.89 -15.48 -3.09
N PRO A 114 0.85 -15.60 -2.21
CA PRO A 114 -0.36 -14.79 -2.34
C PRO A 114 -0.09 -13.29 -2.11
N TYR A 115 0.81 -12.97 -1.18
CA TYR A 115 1.21 -11.58 -0.95
C TYR A 115 1.95 -11.00 -2.15
N ALA A 116 2.97 -11.70 -2.65
CA ALA A 116 3.74 -11.25 -3.80
C ALA A 116 2.84 -11.07 -5.03
N ALA A 117 2.04 -12.09 -5.38
CA ALA A 117 1.12 -12.01 -6.50
C ALA A 117 0.13 -10.83 -6.37
N SER A 118 -0.43 -10.59 -5.18
CA SER A 118 -1.31 -9.44 -4.94
C SER A 118 -0.59 -8.11 -5.13
N LYS A 119 0.69 -8.00 -4.75
CA LYS A 119 1.47 -6.77 -4.89
C LYS A 119 1.93 -6.52 -6.33
N TRP A 120 2.22 -7.56 -7.10
CA TRP A 120 2.40 -7.48 -8.56
C TRP A 120 1.12 -7.03 -9.28
N ALA A 121 -0.04 -7.55 -8.87
CA ALA A 121 -1.33 -7.13 -9.41
C ALA A 121 -1.58 -5.63 -9.21
N VAL A 122 -1.24 -5.08 -8.04
CA VAL A 122 -1.33 -3.63 -7.77
C VAL A 122 -0.47 -2.83 -8.75
N VAL A 123 0.74 -3.30 -9.08
CA VAL A 123 1.61 -2.64 -10.07
C VAL A 123 0.96 -2.64 -11.45
N GLY A 124 0.47 -3.80 -11.92
CA GLY A 124 -0.17 -3.92 -13.23
C GLY A 124 -1.39 -3.01 -13.38
N VAL A 125 -2.29 -3.04 -12.39
CA VAL A 125 -3.47 -2.16 -12.36
C VAL A 125 -3.07 -0.69 -12.37
N SER A 126 -2.05 -0.30 -11.60
CA SER A 126 -1.62 1.10 -11.50
C SER A 126 -1.05 1.63 -12.81
N LYS A 127 -0.26 0.82 -13.52
CA LYS A 127 0.27 1.19 -14.84
C LYS A 127 -0.84 1.37 -15.87
N THR A 128 -1.83 0.48 -15.88
CA THR A 128 -3.01 0.59 -16.74
C THR A 128 -3.81 1.87 -16.45
N LEU A 129 -4.10 2.12 -15.18
CA LEU A 129 -4.82 3.34 -14.76
C LEU A 129 -4.06 4.63 -15.09
N ALA A 130 -2.72 4.62 -15.04
CA ALA A 130 -1.93 5.79 -15.43
C ALA A 130 -2.15 6.15 -16.90
N MET A 131 -2.29 5.16 -17.79
CA MET A 131 -2.60 5.37 -19.21
C MET A 131 -4.04 5.83 -19.41
N GLU A 132 -5.01 5.17 -18.76
CA GLU A 132 -6.43 5.49 -18.92
C GLU A 132 -6.80 6.89 -18.41
N LEU A 133 -6.15 7.31 -17.30
CA LEU A 133 -6.51 8.52 -16.58
C LEU A 133 -5.67 9.74 -16.94
N GLY A 134 -4.58 9.58 -17.67
CA GLY A 134 -3.67 10.66 -18.05
C GLY A 134 -4.36 11.81 -18.78
N LYS A 135 -5.30 11.51 -19.70
CA LYS A 135 -6.11 12.52 -20.41
C LYS A 135 -6.95 13.41 -19.47
N PHE A 136 -7.22 12.95 -18.26
CA PHE A 136 -7.92 13.72 -17.24
C PHE A 136 -6.98 14.43 -16.26
N LYS A 137 -5.67 14.47 -16.55
CA LYS A 137 -4.62 15.02 -15.68
C LYS A 137 -4.57 14.32 -14.31
N ILE A 138 -4.92 13.03 -14.25
CA ILE A 138 -4.82 12.21 -13.05
C ILE A 138 -3.56 11.36 -13.17
N ARG A 139 -2.61 11.56 -12.27
CA ARG A 139 -1.38 10.78 -12.18
C ARG A 139 -1.62 9.55 -11.31
N VAL A 140 -1.06 8.42 -11.69
CA VAL A 140 -1.15 7.18 -10.90
C VAL A 140 0.25 6.61 -10.71
N ASN A 141 0.69 6.48 -9.47
CA ASN A 141 2.01 5.94 -9.14
C ASN A 141 1.92 4.86 -8.08
N VAL A 142 2.95 4.03 -8.00
CA VAL A 142 3.08 2.96 -7.03
C VAL A 142 4.27 3.25 -6.12
N ILE A 143 4.04 3.14 -4.82
CA ILE A 143 5.14 3.08 -3.84
C ILE A 143 5.37 1.63 -3.46
N CYS A 144 6.62 1.20 -3.51
CA CYS A 144 7.10 -0.11 -3.07
C CYS A 144 7.99 0.05 -1.82
N PRO A 145 7.40 0.03 -0.62
CA PRO A 145 8.18 0.08 0.60
C PRO A 145 9.08 -1.14 0.77
N GLY A 146 10.26 -0.92 1.33
CA GLY A 146 11.13 -1.96 1.84
C GLY A 146 10.68 -2.46 3.21
N THR A 147 11.64 -2.84 4.04
CA THR A 147 11.40 -3.38 5.39
C THR A 147 11.09 -2.25 6.36
N ILE A 148 9.80 -1.93 6.53
CA ILE A 148 9.36 -0.87 7.45
C ILE A 148 9.42 -1.37 8.88
N LYS A 149 10.11 -0.65 9.77
CA LYS A 149 10.16 -0.93 11.19
C LYS A 149 8.78 -0.70 11.84
N GLY A 150 8.17 -1.73 12.40
CA GLY A 150 6.86 -1.61 13.06
C GLY A 150 6.21 -2.96 13.39
N ASP A 151 5.04 -2.90 14.05
CA ASP A 151 4.31 -4.08 14.58
C ASP A 151 4.02 -5.15 13.50
N ARG A 152 3.81 -4.73 12.26
CA ARG A 152 3.56 -5.66 11.15
C ARG A 152 4.80 -6.51 10.86
N MET A 153 5.97 -5.89 10.81
CA MET A 153 7.23 -6.59 10.53
C MET A 153 7.60 -7.53 11.69
N VAL A 154 7.35 -7.13 12.93
CA VAL A 154 7.53 -8.02 14.10
C VAL A 154 6.72 -9.31 13.93
N ARG A 155 5.47 -9.24 13.45
CA ARG A 155 4.66 -10.44 13.16
C ARG A 155 5.24 -11.26 12.02
N VAL A 156 5.63 -10.62 10.91
CA VAL A 156 6.24 -11.31 9.76
C VAL A 156 7.52 -12.05 10.14
N ILE A 157 8.40 -11.40 10.91
CA ILE A 157 9.64 -12.00 11.41
C ILE A 157 9.33 -13.20 12.31
N ARG A 158 8.37 -13.06 13.23
CA ARG A 158 7.94 -14.15 14.12
C ARG A 158 7.43 -15.35 13.31
N ASP A 159 6.57 -15.12 12.34
CA ASP A 159 5.92 -16.21 11.60
C ASP A 159 6.93 -16.91 10.66
N LYS A 160 7.84 -16.18 10.02
CA LYS A 160 8.96 -16.75 9.23
C LYS A 160 9.94 -17.51 10.12
N SER A 161 10.29 -16.98 11.31
CA SER A 161 11.15 -17.62 12.29
C SER A 161 10.58 -18.97 12.75
N LYS A 162 9.28 -19.03 13.07
CA LYS A 162 8.59 -20.27 13.43
C LYS A 162 8.59 -21.30 12.28
N PHE A 163 8.28 -20.86 11.10
CA PHE A 163 8.21 -21.73 9.91
C PHE A 163 9.57 -22.35 9.59
N LEU A 164 10.63 -21.54 9.59
CA LEU A 164 11.99 -21.97 9.27
C LEU A 164 12.75 -22.59 10.45
N LYS A 165 12.18 -22.54 11.66
CA LYS A 165 12.83 -23.00 12.91
C LYS A 165 14.19 -22.33 13.19
N VAL A 166 14.30 -21.04 12.89
CA VAL A 166 15.50 -20.22 13.13
C VAL A 166 15.19 -19.02 14.05
N SER A 167 16.22 -18.43 14.64
CA SER A 167 16.01 -17.30 15.56
C SER A 167 15.42 -16.07 14.87
N LYS A 168 14.59 -15.30 15.59
CA LYS A 168 14.05 -14.03 15.09
C LYS A 168 15.15 -13.04 14.67
N LYS A 169 16.26 -13.01 15.43
CA LYS A 169 17.42 -12.14 15.14
C LYS A 169 18.06 -12.47 13.79
N LYS A 170 18.12 -13.76 13.43
CA LYS A 170 18.61 -14.17 12.10
C LYS A 170 17.69 -13.68 10.99
N ILE A 171 16.38 -13.86 11.15
CA ILE A 171 15.38 -13.38 10.19
C ILE A 171 15.39 -11.85 10.08
N GLU A 172 15.51 -11.15 11.21
CA GLU A 172 15.61 -9.68 11.22
C GLU A 172 16.83 -9.19 10.44
N LYS A 173 18.01 -9.79 10.70
CA LYS A 173 19.23 -9.47 9.97
C LYS A 173 19.08 -9.73 8.47
N GLU A 174 18.45 -10.85 8.09
CA GLU A 174 18.15 -11.17 6.69
C GLU A 174 17.28 -10.08 6.02
N PHE A 175 16.22 -9.61 6.69
CA PHE A 175 15.37 -8.55 6.14
C PHE A 175 16.09 -7.21 5.97
N ILE A 176 16.97 -6.84 6.91
CA ILE A 176 17.73 -5.61 6.84
C ILE A 176 18.79 -5.69 5.74
N SER A 177 19.50 -6.81 5.62
CA SER A 177 20.54 -7.01 4.62
C SER A 177 20.02 -7.17 3.18
N MET A 178 18.71 -7.32 2.98
CA MET A 178 18.11 -7.23 1.65
C MET A 178 18.24 -5.85 1.01
N ALA A 179 18.40 -4.80 1.80
CA ALA A 179 18.67 -3.45 1.33
C ALA A 179 20.16 -3.19 1.32
N SER A 180 20.73 -2.72 0.20
CA SER A 180 22.17 -2.39 0.11
C SER A 180 22.61 -1.33 1.11
N MET A 181 21.68 -0.44 1.53
CA MET A 181 21.92 0.54 2.60
C MET A 181 21.90 -0.09 4.00
N ASN A 182 21.60 -1.39 4.17
CA ASN A 182 21.50 -2.08 5.45
C ASN A 182 20.69 -1.30 6.50
N CYS A 183 19.55 -0.78 6.12
CA CYS A 183 18.74 0.09 6.97
C CYS A 183 17.29 -0.40 7.11
N TRP A 184 16.66 0.03 8.20
CA TRP A 184 15.22 0.05 8.32
C TRP A 184 14.63 1.23 7.54
N ILE A 185 13.47 1.01 6.93
CA ILE A 185 12.63 2.10 6.44
C ILE A 185 11.66 2.51 7.57
N PHE A 186 11.36 3.79 7.66
CA PHE A 186 10.43 4.33 8.65
C PHE A 186 9.16 4.86 7.98
N GLU A 187 8.08 4.96 8.76
CA GLU A 187 6.80 5.49 8.28
C GLU A 187 6.95 6.90 7.69
N ASP A 188 7.87 7.70 8.24
CA ASP A 188 8.16 9.06 7.79
C ASP A 188 8.79 9.12 6.39
N ASP A 189 9.65 8.18 6.06
CA ASP A 189 10.25 8.07 4.71
C ASP A 189 9.16 7.86 3.65
N ILE A 190 8.20 7.00 3.98
CA ILE A 190 7.04 6.75 3.13
C ILE A 190 6.13 7.98 3.05
N GLY A 191 5.89 8.65 4.18
CA GLY A 191 5.09 9.87 4.24
C GLY A 191 5.65 11.00 3.36
N LYS A 192 6.97 11.21 3.39
CA LYS A 192 7.66 12.19 2.54
C LYS A 192 7.49 11.89 1.05
N MET A 193 7.64 10.62 0.65
CA MET A 193 7.42 10.22 -0.74
C MET A 193 5.95 10.40 -1.16
N CYS A 194 4.99 10.08 -0.30
CA CYS A 194 3.57 10.36 -0.58
C CYS A 194 3.35 11.86 -0.78
N SER A 195 3.88 12.71 0.11
CA SER A 195 3.73 14.16 0.04
C SER A 195 4.29 14.72 -1.26
N PHE A 196 5.47 14.27 -1.68
CA PHE A 196 6.04 14.63 -2.98
C PHE A 196 5.16 14.21 -4.15
N LEU A 197 4.72 12.94 -4.18
CA LEU A 197 3.93 12.42 -5.30
C LEU A 197 2.53 13.03 -5.43
N ILE A 198 1.95 13.57 -4.37
CA ILE A 198 0.66 14.27 -4.45
C ILE A 198 0.82 15.77 -4.78
N SER A 199 2.01 16.33 -4.63
CA SER A 199 2.29 17.74 -4.89
C SER A 199 2.45 18.05 -6.39
N ASP A 200 2.49 19.33 -6.73
CA ASP A 200 2.73 19.83 -8.08
C ASP A 200 4.18 19.59 -8.53
N GLU A 201 5.11 19.41 -7.61
CA GLU A 201 6.52 19.06 -7.92
C GLU A 201 6.60 17.75 -8.70
N ALA A 202 5.65 16.83 -8.49
CA ALA A 202 5.55 15.56 -9.20
C ALA A 202 4.64 15.64 -10.45
N ALA A 203 4.34 16.82 -11.00
CA ALA A 203 3.35 17.03 -12.08
C ALA A 203 3.60 16.19 -13.36
N ARG A 204 4.81 15.73 -13.60
CA ARG A 204 5.17 14.89 -14.77
C ARG A 204 5.48 13.44 -14.40
N ILE A 205 5.23 13.03 -13.15
CA ILE A 205 5.49 11.68 -12.66
C ILE A 205 4.18 10.89 -12.62
N SER A 206 4.00 9.96 -13.58
CA SER A 206 2.85 9.05 -13.65
C SER A 206 3.27 7.70 -14.21
N GLY A 207 2.61 6.62 -13.79
CA GLY A 207 2.92 5.25 -14.18
C GLY A 207 4.20 4.69 -13.57
N GLN A 208 4.79 5.40 -12.57
CA GLN A 208 6.05 4.98 -11.97
C GLN A 208 5.84 3.99 -10.83
N VAL A 209 6.82 3.10 -10.68
CA VAL A 209 6.93 2.15 -9.57
C VAL A 209 8.18 2.54 -8.79
N ILE A 210 8.00 3.09 -7.61
CA ILE A 210 9.06 3.78 -6.87
C ILE A 210 9.37 3.00 -5.60
N GLY A 211 10.60 2.49 -5.49
CA GLY A 211 11.13 1.91 -4.27
C GLY A 211 11.40 2.99 -3.21
N VAL A 212 10.93 2.76 -2.00
CA VAL A 212 11.36 3.46 -0.79
C VAL A 212 11.84 2.37 0.16
N ASP A 213 13.02 1.83 -0.12
CA ASP A 213 13.42 0.50 0.36
C ASP A 213 14.92 0.40 0.70
N GLY A 214 15.68 1.49 0.55
CA GLY A 214 17.13 1.49 0.77
C GLY A 214 17.87 0.66 -0.29
N ASN A 215 17.33 0.59 -1.51
CA ASN A 215 17.81 -0.25 -2.61
C ASN A 215 17.77 -1.75 -2.20
N ALA A 216 16.56 -2.26 -1.99
CA ALA A 216 16.33 -3.67 -1.68
C ALA A 216 16.53 -4.51 -2.94
N ILE A 217 17.77 -4.97 -3.11
CA ILE A 217 18.17 -5.97 -4.10
C ILE A 217 18.60 -7.20 -3.31
N ARG A 218 17.99 -8.35 -3.56
CA ARG A 218 18.48 -9.59 -3.00
C ARG A 218 19.74 -9.96 -3.77
N LEU A 219 20.88 -9.78 -3.13
CA LEU A 219 22.13 -10.42 -3.50
C LEU A 219 22.16 -11.77 -2.76
N ASP A 220 21.99 -12.86 -3.47
CA ASP A 220 22.22 -14.22 -2.92
C ASP A 220 23.70 -14.52 -2.84
#